data_5fce0a5125335204f6643de42415c7bf
#
_entry.id   5fce0a5125335204f6643de42415c7bf
#
_cell.length_a   1.000
_cell.length_b   1.000
_cell.length_c   1.000
_cell.angle_alpha   90.00
_cell.angle_beta   90.00
_cell.angle_gamma   90.00
#
_symmetry.space_group_name_H-M   'P 1'
#
loop_
_entity.id
_entity.type
_entity.pdbx_description
1 polymer ?
#
loop_
_entity_poly.entity_id
_entity_poly.type
_entity_poly.pdbx_seq_one_letter_code
_entity_poly.pdbx_strand_id
1 'polypeptide(L)'
;MDHLIIPKDYKPDLNLHDTQVAIKTVKDCFQELLAERLNLTRVSAPLFVDPDSGLNDNLNGVERPVAFDIKEQDGKIAEIVHSLAKWKRYALDKYGFSVGEGLYTDMNAIRRDEETDNIHSIFVDQWDWEKIITKEDRNIETLKETVRTVYKVLRKTEKYMSIKYDYIQEILPKDIFFITTQELEDVFPDVSSPKEREYYICLLYTSRCV
;
A
#
# COMPACT_ATOMS: atom_id res chain seq x y z
N MET A 1 5.54 -21.44 12.95
CA MET A 1 6.32 -20.96 11.79
C MET A 1 6.01 -21.73 10.49
N ASP A 2 4.84 -22.35 10.43
CA ASP A 2 4.47 -23.23 9.29
C ASP A 2 3.97 -22.48 8.04
N HIS A 3 3.96 -21.14 8.09
CA HIS A 3 3.46 -20.29 7.00
C HIS A 3 4.58 -19.68 6.12
N LEU A 4 5.86 -19.90 6.49
CA LEU A 4 6.99 -19.41 5.70
C LEU A 4 7.41 -20.47 4.67
N ILE A 5 7.34 -20.11 3.39
CA ILE A 5 7.82 -20.92 2.28
C ILE A 5 9.21 -20.41 1.89
N ILE A 6 10.23 -21.22 2.19
CA ILE A 6 11.62 -20.93 1.79
C ILE A 6 12.03 -22.04 0.82
N PRO A 7 12.20 -21.74 -0.49
CA PRO A 7 12.70 -22.73 -1.44
C PRO A 7 14.06 -23.27 -1.01
N LYS A 8 14.26 -24.59 -1.10
CA LYS A 8 15.44 -25.28 -0.57
C LYS A 8 16.77 -24.74 -1.11
N ASP A 9 16.78 -24.28 -2.35
CA ASP A 9 17.98 -23.78 -3.05
C ASP A 9 17.91 -22.27 -3.31
N TYR A 10 17.07 -21.56 -2.56
CA TYR A 10 16.95 -20.09 -2.72
C TYR A 10 18.26 -19.39 -2.43
N LYS A 11 18.68 -18.56 -3.37
CA LYS A 11 19.81 -17.64 -3.23
C LYS A 11 19.36 -16.26 -3.67
N PRO A 12 19.59 -15.22 -2.86
CA PRO A 12 19.29 -13.85 -3.27
C PRO A 12 20.26 -13.41 -4.38
N ASP A 13 19.75 -12.66 -5.36
CA ASP A 13 20.56 -12.07 -6.43
C ASP A 13 21.40 -10.89 -5.93
N LEU A 14 20.99 -10.26 -4.83
CA LEU A 14 21.69 -9.16 -4.19
C LEU A 14 22.18 -9.54 -2.79
N ASN A 15 23.35 -9.02 -2.42
CA ASN A 15 23.79 -9.03 -1.02
C ASN A 15 22.93 -8.05 -0.18
N LEU A 16 23.08 -8.06 1.14
CA LEU A 16 22.26 -7.26 2.05
C LEU A 16 22.40 -5.75 1.81
N HIS A 17 23.62 -5.27 1.54
CA HIS A 17 23.87 -3.85 1.25
C HIS A 17 23.15 -3.41 -0.03
N ASP A 18 23.36 -4.14 -1.11
CA ASP A 18 22.76 -3.80 -2.41
C ASP A 18 21.24 -3.96 -2.41
N THR A 19 20.70 -4.87 -1.59
CA THR A 19 19.26 -4.97 -1.34
C THR A 19 18.73 -3.68 -0.72
N GLN A 20 19.40 -3.08 0.27
CA GLN A 20 18.98 -1.80 0.85
C GLN A 20 19.03 -0.66 -0.17
N VAL A 21 20.06 -0.61 -1.00
CA VAL A 21 20.17 0.36 -2.10
C VAL A 21 19.02 0.17 -3.12
N ALA A 22 18.68 -1.07 -3.45
CA ALA A 22 17.59 -1.37 -4.38
C ALA A 22 16.21 -0.98 -3.80
N ILE A 23 15.94 -1.25 -2.52
CA ILE A 23 14.72 -0.83 -1.82
C ILE A 23 14.58 0.70 -1.88
N LYS A 24 15.64 1.44 -1.54
CA LYS A 24 15.62 2.90 -1.60
C LYS A 24 15.38 3.39 -3.03
N THR A 25 16.02 2.79 -4.01
CA THR A 25 15.90 3.15 -5.42
C THR A 25 14.46 2.97 -5.94
N VAL A 26 13.81 1.84 -5.64
CA VAL A 26 12.44 1.60 -6.08
C VAL A 26 11.45 2.55 -5.40
N LYS A 27 11.64 2.82 -4.10
CA LYS A 27 10.81 3.77 -3.35
C LYS A 27 10.92 5.18 -3.93
N ASP A 28 12.12 5.68 -4.15
CA ASP A 28 12.35 7.03 -4.69
C ASP A 28 11.73 7.17 -6.09
N CYS A 29 12.02 6.24 -6.99
CA CYS A 29 11.48 6.28 -8.35
C CYS A 29 9.94 6.27 -8.36
N PHE A 30 9.32 5.39 -7.59
CA PHE A 30 7.87 5.28 -7.53
C PHE A 30 7.23 6.54 -6.93
N GLN A 31 7.72 7.00 -5.77
CA GLN A 31 7.12 8.14 -5.07
C GLN A 31 7.22 9.45 -5.86
N GLU A 32 8.35 9.71 -6.51
CA GLU A 32 8.54 10.90 -7.34
C GLU A 32 7.58 10.90 -8.54
N LEU A 33 7.54 9.79 -9.28
CA LEU A 33 6.66 9.66 -10.44
C LEU A 33 5.18 9.75 -10.06
N LEU A 34 4.76 9.14 -8.95
CA LEU A 34 3.37 9.16 -8.55
C LEU A 34 2.95 10.52 -7.97
N ALA A 35 3.83 11.14 -7.17
CA ALA A 35 3.60 12.48 -6.63
C ALA A 35 3.39 13.51 -7.75
N GLU A 36 4.24 13.48 -8.78
CA GLU A 36 4.07 14.32 -9.97
C GLU A 36 2.73 14.08 -10.67
N ARG A 37 2.37 12.81 -10.89
CA ARG A 37 1.16 12.44 -11.66
C ARG A 37 -0.15 12.71 -10.97
N LEU A 38 -0.17 12.60 -9.65
CA LEU A 38 -1.38 12.80 -8.84
C LEU A 38 -1.43 14.15 -8.14
N ASN A 39 -0.43 15.00 -8.32
CA ASN A 39 -0.29 16.28 -7.63
C ASN A 39 -0.27 16.12 -6.11
N LEU A 40 0.72 15.35 -5.62
CA LEU A 40 0.85 15.04 -4.21
C LEU A 40 2.07 15.74 -3.59
N THR A 41 1.88 16.30 -2.41
CA THR A 41 2.94 16.90 -1.60
C THR A 41 3.37 15.93 -0.49
N ARG A 42 4.67 15.72 -0.30
CA ARG A 42 5.17 14.94 0.83
C ARG A 42 4.95 15.66 2.14
N VAL A 43 4.39 14.96 3.12
CA VAL A 43 4.26 15.46 4.51
C VAL A 43 4.83 14.44 5.49
N SER A 44 5.27 14.91 6.65
CA SER A 44 5.68 14.03 7.75
C SER A 44 4.44 13.60 8.53
N ALA A 45 4.34 12.30 8.79
CA ALA A 45 3.24 11.72 9.55
C ALA A 45 3.68 11.31 10.96
N PRO A 46 2.77 11.27 11.94
CA PRO A 46 3.07 10.76 13.27
C PRO A 46 3.28 9.25 13.23
N LEU A 47 4.22 8.76 14.05
CA LEU A 47 4.38 7.33 14.33
C LEU A 47 3.34 6.83 15.34
N PHE A 48 2.92 7.70 16.25
CA PHE A 48 1.94 7.41 17.30
C PHE A 48 0.98 8.59 17.48
N VAL A 49 -0.17 8.31 17.99
CA VAL A 49 -1.24 9.29 18.24
C VAL A 49 -1.85 9.09 19.62
N ASP A 50 -2.52 10.10 20.10
CA ASP A 50 -3.40 10.03 21.26
C ASP A 50 -4.63 9.16 20.92
N PRO A 51 -4.96 8.11 21.69
CA PRO A 51 -6.16 7.28 21.47
C PRO A 51 -7.45 8.11 21.41
N ASP A 52 -7.56 9.13 22.27
CA ASP A 52 -8.74 9.98 22.35
C ASP A 52 -8.93 10.89 21.11
N SER A 53 -7.88 11.06 20.31
CA SER A 53 -7.96 11.80 19.05
C SER A 53 -8.82 11.10 17.98
N GLY A 54 -9.00 9.78 18.08
CA GLY A 54 -9.68 8.96 17.09
C GLY A 54 -8.95 8.85 15.75
N LEU A 55 -7.69 9.30 15.68
CA LEU A 55 -6.91 9.35 14.44
C LEU A 55 -6.22 8.01 14.11
N ASN A 56 -6.09 7.10 15.08
CA ASN A 56 -5.64 5.75 14.79
C ASN A 56 -6.74 4.98 14.03
N ASP A 57 -6.34 4.29 12.97
CA ASP A 57 -7.27 3.48 12.19
C ASP A 57 -7.15 2.02 12.63
N ASN A 58 -8.19 1.51 13.27
CA ASN A 58 -8.21 0.17 13.83
C ASN A 58 -8.51 -0.93 12.78
N LEU A 59 -8.18 -0.69 11.52
CA LEU A 59 -8.33 -1.64 10.41
C LEU A 59 -9.73 -2.29 10.38
N ASN A 60 -9.84 -3.57 10.77
CA ASN A 60 -11.11 -4.29 10.85
C ASN A 60 -11.84 -4.08 12.19
N GLY A 61 -11.23 -3.33 13.13
CA GLY A 61 -11.80 -3.02 14.45
C GLY A 61 -11.56 -4.09 15.52
N VAL A 62 -10.78 -5.12 15.20
CA VAL A 62 -10.42 -6.20 16.16
C VAL A 62 -8.94 -6.18 16.53
N GLU A 63 -8.10 -5.54 15.72
CA GLU A 63 -6.66 -5.42 15.92
C GLU A 63 -6.36 -4.50 17.11
N ARG A 64 -5.45 -4.94 17.95
CA ARG A 64 -5.03 -4.20 19.14
C ARG A 64 -3.82 -3.32 18.82
N PRO A 65 -3.83 -2.01 19.14
CA PRO A 65 -2.67 -1.17 18.99
C PRO A 65 -1.54 -1.56 19.93
N VAL A 66 -0.31 -1.22 19.57
CA VAL A 66 0.81 -1.16 20.50
C VAL A 66 0.72 0.19 21.21
N ALA A 67 0.51 0.17 22.52
CA ALA A 67 0.39 1.36 23.34
C ALA A 67 1.56 1.48 24.32
N PHE A 68 1.91 2.71 24.69
CA PHE A 68 2.90 3.04 25.70
C PHE A 68 2.49 4.32 26.45
N ASP A 69 3.02 4.49 27.66
CA ASP A 69 2.81 5.69 28.46
C ASP A 69 3.90 6.74 28.21
N ILE A 70 3.52 8.01 28.34
CA ILE A 70 4.42 9.15 28.21
C ILE A 70 4.68 9.71 29.60
N LYS A 71 5.88 9.48 30.13
CA LYS A 71 6.29 9.89 31.49
C LYS A 71 6.09 11.39 31.75
N GLU A 72 6.48 12.25 30.80
CA GLU A 72 6.37 13.70 30.92
C GLU A 72 4.95 14.25 30.79
N GLN A 73 3.99 13.37 30.50
CA GLN A 73 2.56 13.69 30.42
C GLN A 73 1.74 12.88 31.44
N ASP A 74 2.30 12.71 32.64
CA ASP A 74 1.63 12.02 33.76
C ASP A 74 1.13 10.62 33.42
N GLY A 75 1.83 9.89 32.56
CA GLY A 75 1.48 8.55 32.14
C GLY A 75 0.37 8.51 31.06
N LYS A 76 0.12 9.60 30.36
CA LYS A 76 -0.81 9.61 29.22
C LYS A 76 -0.42 8.55 28.19
N ILE A 77 -1.41 7.81 27.73
CA ILE A 77 -1.22 6.73 26.76
C ILE A 77 -1.11 7.30 25.34
N ALA A 78 -0.18 6.76 24.57
CA ALA A 78 -0.07 6.93 23.13
C ALA A 78 -0.13 5.57 22.44
N GLU A 79 -0.67 5.54 21.22
CA GLU A 79 -0.77 4.33 20.39
C GLU A 79 0.02 4.49 19.12
N ILE A 80 0.85 3.48 18.79
CA ILE A 80 1.50 3.38 17.48
C ILE A 80 0.42 3.12 16.43
N VAL A 81 0.47 3.86 15.33
CA VAL A 81 -0.55 3.79 14.29
C VAL A 81 -0.56 2.44 13.57
N HIS A 82 -1.76 1.95 13.24
CA HIS A 82 -1.96 0.82 12.34
C HIS A 82 -2.05 1.27 10.88
N SER A 83 -2.66 2.42 10.64
CA SER A 83 -2.86 3.07 9.36
C SER A 83 -3.03 4.58 9.59
N LEU A 84 -2.70 5.36 8.58
CA LEU A 84 -2.82 6.82 8.61
C LEU A 84 -4.03 7.34 7.79
N ALA A 85 -4.98 6.49 7.41
CA ALA A 85 -6.10 6.90 6.56
C ALA A 85 -6.90 8.05 7.18
N LYS A 86 -7.26 7.97 8.46
CA LYS A 86 -7.97 9.05 9.18
C LYS A 86 -7.09 10.29 9.35
N TRP A 87 -5.83 10.09 9.76
CA TRP A 87 -4.89 11.19 9.95
C TRP A 87 -4.63 11.96 8.66
N LYS A 88 -4.46 11.29 7.53
CA LYS A 88 -4.24 11.95 6.24
C LYS A 88 -5.42 12.85 5.85
N ARG A 89 -6.66 12.42 6.06
CA ARG A 89 -7.84 13.25 5.82
C ARG A 89 -7.88 14.49 6.72
N TYR A 90 -7.56 14.30 8.00
CA TYR A 90 -7.38 15.42 8.92
C TYR A 90 -6.27 16.37 8.47
N ALA A 91 -5.12 15.84 8.05
CA ALA A 91 -3.98 16.61 7.59
C ALA A 91 -4.28 17.40 6.30
N LEU A 92 -5.04 16.85 5.35
CA LEU A 92 -5.47 17.56 4.15
C LEU A 92 -6.23 18.84 4.50
N ASP A 93 -7.18 18.77 5.42
CA ASP A 93 -7.92 19.96 5.90
C ASP A 93 -7.01 20.89 6.70
N LYS A 94 -6.28 20.36 7.67
CA LYS A 94 -5.42 21.13 8.56
C LYS A 94 -4.33 21.94 7.86
N TYR A 95 -3.79 21.38 6.76
CA TYR A 95 -2.73 22.02 5.98
C TYR A 95 -3.25 22.84 4.81
N GLY A 96 -4.58 22.93 4.62
CA GLY A 96 -5.22 23.77 3.62
C GLY A 96 -5.07 23.30 2.18
N PHE A 97 -5.06 21.98 1.95
CA PHE A 97 -5.06 21.42 0.59
C PHE A 97 -6.37 21.71 -0.13
N SER A 98 -6.28 21.92 -1.43
CA SER A 98 -7.41 22.22 -2.31
C SER A 98 -7.86 20.98 -3.11
N VAL A 99 -9.04 21.08 -3.74
CA VAL A 99 -9.51 20.05 -4.69
C VAL A 99 -8.48 19.86 -5.81
N GLY A 100 -8.17 18.60 -6.10
CA GLY A 100 -7.16 18.21 -7.10
C GLY A 100 -5.75 18.09 -6.53
N GLU A 101 -5.53 18.50 -5.28
CA GLU A 101 -4.27 18.31 -4.56
C GLU A 101 -4.36 17.15 -3.58
N GLY A 102 -3.20 16.63 -3.19
CA GLY A 102 -3.12 15.56 -2.21
C GLY A 102 -1.80 15.54 -1.47
N LEU A 103 -1.70 14.67 -0.51
CA LEU A 103 -0.48 14.42 0.25
C LEU A 103 -0.07 12.95 0.17
N TYR A 104 1.22 12.71 0.38
CA TYR A 104 1.74 11.38 0.66
C TYR A 104 2.71 11.41 1.83
N THR A 105 2.90 10.27 2.43
CA THR A 105 3.82 10.12 3.56
C THR A 105 4.48 8.74 3.55
N ASP A 106 5.70 8.69 4.04
CA ASP A 106 6.32 7.44 4.47
C ASP A 106 5.82 7.15 5.88
N MET A 107 5.21 6.01 6.10
CA MET A 107 4.75 5.60 7.41
C MET A 107 5.37 4.28 7.85
N ASN A 108 5.60 4.19 9.15
CA ASN A 108 5.89 2.93 9.81
C ASN A 108 4.73 2.58 10.72
N ALA A 109 4.30 1.32 10.71
CA ALA A 109 3.25 0.82 11.57
C ALA A 109 3.68 -0.50 12.22
N ILE A 110 3.03 -0.82 13.34
CA ILE A 110 3.19 -2.11 14.00
C ILE A 110 1.83 -2.78 14.07
N ARG A 111 1.68 -3.90 13.40
CA ARG A 111 0.49 -4.76 13.39
C ARG A 111 0.76 -5.97 14.27
N ARG A 112 0.63 -5.79 15.59
CA ARG A 112 1.02 -6.79 16.59
C ARG A 112 0.27 -8.12 16.50
N ASP A 113 -0.93 -8.11 15.93
CA ASP A 113 -1.79 -9.27 15.79
C ASP A 113 -1.75 -9.88 14.37
N GLU A 114 -0.77 -9.48 13.52
CA GLU A 114 -0.62 -9.98 12.16
C GLU A 114 -0.18 -11.44 12.13
N GLU A 115 -0.82 -12.25 11.30
CA GLU A 115 -0.35 -13.58 10.97
C GLU A 115 0.78 -13.48 9.92
N THR A 116 2.00 -13.72 10.37
CA THR A 116 3.19 -13.52 9.54
C THR A 116 3.40 -14.67 8.55
N ASP A 117 3.69 -14.30 7.30
CA ASP A 117 4.06 -15.23 6.22
C ASP A 117 5.13 -14.59 5.30
N ASN A 118 5.27 -15.06 4.06
CA ASN A 118 6.25 -14.51 3.10
C ASN A 118 5.99 -13.06 2.69
N ILE A 119 4.77 -12.56 2.84
CA ILE A 119 4.35 -11.22 2.40
C ILE A 119 3.71 -10.37 3.52
N HIS A 120 3.47 -10.95 4.70
CA HIS A 120 2.91 -10.26 5.85
C HIS A 120 3.92 -10.18 6.99
N SER A 121 4.10 -8.99 7.55
CA SER A 121 5.04 -8.70 8.63
C SER A 121 4.38 -7.87 9.73
N ILE A 122 4.83 -8.06 10.96
CA ILE A 122 4.42 -7.23 12.12
C ILE A 122 4.84 -5.76 11.91
N PHE A 123 6.04 -5.54 11.37
CA PHE A 123 6.50 -4.20 10.99
C PHE A 123 6.09 -3.89 9.56
N VAL A 124 5.43 -2.75 9.37
CA VAL A 124 5.00 -2.26 8.06
C VAL A 124 5.73 -0.96 7.75
N ASP A 125 6.48 -0.95 6.65
CA ASP A 125 7.06 0.24 6.02
C ASP A 125 6.26 0.52 4.75
N GLN A 126 5.42 1.54 4.79
CA GLN A 126 4.41 1.79 3.78
C GLN A 126 4.52 3.21 3.23
N TRP A 127 4.39 3.34 1.92
CA TRP A 127 4.15 4.60 1.25
C TRP A 127 2.64 4.75 1.05
N ASP A 128 2.06 5.85 1.53
CA ASP A 128 0.62 6.02 1.60
C ASP A 128 0.21 7.44 1.17
N TRP A 129 -0.92 7.59 0.49
CA TRP A 129 -1.37 8.86 -0.07
C TRP A 129 -2.88 9.07 0.07
N GLU A 130 -3.29 10.35 0.02
CA GLU A 130 -4.70 10.77 -0.01
C GLU A 130 -4.81 12.01 -0.89
N LYS A 131 -5.91 12.14 -1.66
CA LYS A 131 -6.16 13.26 -2.57
C LYS A 131 -7.58 13.76 -2.45
N ILE A 132 -7.76 15.09 -2.50
CA ILE A 132 -9.08 15.71 -2.48
C ILE A 132 -9.69 15.67 -3.87
N ILE A 133 -10.89 15.12 -3.97
CA ILE A 133 -11.72 15.13 -5.18
C ILE A 133 -13.06 15.78 -4.89
N THR A 134 -13.76 16.25 -5.93
CA THR A 134 -15.13 16.74 -5.78
C THR A 134 -16.10 15.59 -5.54
N LYS A 135 -17.34 15.92 -5.15
CA LYS A 135 -18.40 14.93 -5.03
C LYS A 135 -18.77 14.32 -6.39
N GLU A 136 -18.73 15.13 -7.43
CA GLU A 136 -18.99 14.76 -8.82
C GLU A 136 -17.94 13.78 -9.35
N ASP A 137 -16.68 13.96 -8.94
CA ASP A 137 -15.57 13.08 -9.30
C ASP A 137 -15.59 11.72 -8.57
N ARG A 138 -16.47 11.55 -7.58
CA ARG A 138 -16.64 10.28 -6.90
C ARG A 138 -17.44 9.28 -7.74
N ASN A 139 -16.86 8.86 -8.83
CA ASN A 139 -17.48 7.96 -9.81
C ASN A 139 -16.47 6.91 -10.30
N ILE A 140 -16.97 5.91 -11.03
CA ILE A 140 -16.17 4.78 -11.50
C ILE A 140 -15.12 5.18 -12.55
N GLU A 141 -15.38 6.20 -13.34
CA GLU A 141 -14.44 6.62 -14.37
C GLU A 141 -13.21 7.32 -13.74
N THR A 142 -13.42 8.19 -12.76
CA THR A 142 -12.33 8.78 -11.96
C THR A 142 -11.49 7.71 -11.26
N LEU A 143 -12.15 6.68 -10.69
CA LEU A 143 -11.44 5.55 -10.09
C LEU A 143 -10.57 4.83 -11.13
N LYS A 144 -11.14 4.46 -12.28
CA LYS A 144 -10.41 3.77 -13.35
C LYS A 144 -9.24 4.61 -13.89
N GLU A 145 -9.42 5.92 -14.03
CA GLU A 145 -8.36 6.83 -14.47
C GLU A 145 -7.23 6.91 -13.45
N THR A 146 -7.56 7.02 -12.17
CA THR A 146 -6.58 7.01 -11.08
C THR A 146 -5.81 5.69 -11.05
N VAL A 147 -6.48 4.55 -11.14
CA VAL A 147 -5.86 3.23 -11.19
C VAL A 147 -4.93 3.09 -12.40
N ARG A 148 -5.36 3.54 -13.60
CA ARG A 148 -4.49 3.54 -14.79
C ARG A 148 -3.26 4.42 -14.61
N THR A 149 -3.39 5.55 -13.92
CA THR A 149 -2.29 6.46 -13.62
C THR A 149 -1.28 5.80 -12.68
N VAL A 150 -1.74 5.20 -11.59
CA VAL A 150 -0.90 4.43 -10.66
C VAL A 150 -0.20 3.29 -11.41
N TYR A 151 -0.93 2.54 -12.23
CA TYR A 151 -0.36 1.42 -12.98
C TYR A 151 0.72 1.84 -13.98
N LYS A 152 0.51 2.96 -14.68
CA LYS A 152 1.56 3.52 -15.56
C LYS A 152 2.83 3.87 -14.80
N VAL A 153 2.71 4.34 -13.56
CA VAL A 153 3.85 4.62 -12.69
C VAL A 153 4.53 3.32 -12.27
N LEU A 154 3.78 2.29 -11.85
CA LEU A 154 4.32 0.97 -11.52
C LEU A 154 5.14 0.40 -12.70
N ARG A 155 4.59 0.40 -13.92
CA ARG A 155 5.31 -0.08 -15.10
C ARG A 155 6.57 0.74 -15.43
N LYS A 156 6.54 2.05 -15.22
CA LYS A 156 7.75 2.87 -15.39
C LYS A 156 8.80 2.54 -14.34
N THR A 157 8.39 2.32 -13.10
CA THR A 157 9.28 1.92 -12.01
C THR A 157 9.89 0.55 -12.30
N GLU A 158 9.09 -0.44 -12.71
CA GLU A 158 9.56 -1.75 -13.13
C GLU A 158 10.60 -1.65 -14.25
N LYS A 159 10.29 -0.89 -15.30
CA LYS A 159 11.24 -0.67 -16.41
C LYS A 159 12.52 0.01 -15.94
N TYR A 160 12.44 0.99 -15.05
CA TYR A 160 13.64 1.62 -14.50
C TYR A 160 14.50 0.61 -13.71
N MET A 161 13.86 -0.24 -12.94
CA MET A 161 14.55 -1.29 -12.17
C MET A 161 15.15 -2.36 -13.07
N SER A 162 14.48 -2.76 -14.15
CA SER A 162 15.01 -3.75 -15.11
C SER A 162 16.24 -3.23 -15.89
N ILE A 163 16.31 -1.93 -16.12
CA ILE A 163 17.50 -1.30 -16.73
C ILE A 163 18.68 -1.23 -15.74
N LYS A 164 18.36 -1.04 -14.44
CA LYS A 164 19.39 -0.90 -13.40
C LYS A 164 19.91 -2.23 -12.87
N TYR A 165 19.12 -3.29 -12.95
CA TYR A 165 19.42 -4.62 -12.40
C TYR A 165 19.11 -5.69 -13.45
N ASP A 166 20.13 -6.26 -14.04
CA ASP A 166 20.04 -7.19 -15.20
C ASP A 166 19.21 -8.45 -14.93
N TYR A 167 19.07 -8.87 -13.67
CA TYR A 167 18.26 -10.03 -13.28
C TYR A 167 16.78 -9.70 -13.10
N ILE A 168 16.38 -8.41 -13.06
CA ILE A 168 14.97 -8.00 -12.97
C ILE A 168 14.37 -7.98 -14.38
N GLN A 169 13.32 -8.74 -14.59
CA GLN A 169 12.55 -8.76 -15.84
C GLN A 169 11.27 -7.97 -15.69
N GLU A 170 10.81 -7.32 -16.77
CA GLU A 170 9.50 -6.70 -16.83
C GLU A 170 8.43 -7.79 -16.91
N ILE A 171 7.60 -7.93 -15.87
CA ILE A 171 6.56 -8.95 -15.77
C ILE A 171 5.14 -8.36 -15.73
N LEU A 172 5.02 -7.05 -15.48
CA LEU A 172 3.71 -6.40 -15.41
C LEU A 172 3.02 -6.39 -16.78
N PRO A 173 1.76 -6.83 -16.88
CA PRO A 173 0.98 -6.81 -18.11
C PRO A 173 0.93 -5.42 -18.74
N LYS A 174 0.74 -5.37 -20.07
CA LYS A 174 0.64 -4.10 -20.78
C LYS A 174 -0.59 -3.29 -20.34
N ASP A 175 -1.70 -3.96 -20.13
CA ASP A 175 -3.00 -3.36 -19.84
C ASP A 175 -3.59 -3.91 -18.54
N ILE A 176 -4.38 -3.07 -17.85
CA ILE A 176 -5.12 -3.46 -16.65
C ILE A 176 -6.45 -4.07 -17.06
N PHE A 177 -6.80 -5.17 -16.40
CA PHE A 177 -8.13 -5.73 -16.47
C PHE A 177 -8.97 -5.23 -15.29
N PHE A 178 -10.18 -4.75 -15.58
CA PHE A 178 -11.16 -4.35 -14.56
C PHE A 178 -12.32 -5.34 -14.58
N ILE A 179 -12.70 -5.80 -13.43
CA ILE A 179 -13.86 -6.68 -13.23
C ILE A 179 -14.61 -6.22 -11.98
N THR A 180 -15.93 -6.24 -12.05
CA THR A 180 -16.78 -5.98 -10.88
C THR A 180 -16.96 -7.25 -10.07
N THR A 181 -17.38 -7.11 -8.81
CA THR A 181 -17.71 -8.26 -7.95
C THR A 181 -18.85 -9.08 -8.53
N GLN A 182 -19.84 -8.46 -9.21
CA GLN A 182 -20.91 -9.17 -9.87
C GLN A 182 -20.41 -9.98 -11.07
N GLU A 183 -19.62 -9.36 -11.96
CA GLU A 183 -19.01 -10.09 -13.09
C GLU A 183 -18.14 -11.25 -12.60
N LEU A 184 -17.43 -11.08 -11.46
CA LEU A 184 -16.63 -12.13 -10.86
C LEU A 184 -17.50 -13.29 -10.34
N GLU A 185 -18.67 -12.99 -9.78
CA GLU A 185 -19.66 -13.98 -9.36
C GLU A 185 -20.25 -14.72 -10.55
N ASP A 186 -20.58 -14.00 -11.61
CA ASP A 186 -21.12 -14.58 -12.85
C ASP A 186 -20.12 -15.52 -13.55
N VAL A 187 -18.81 -15.21 -13.44
CA VAL A 187 -17.73 -16.08 -13.99
C VAL A 187 -17.50 -17.32 -13.13
N PHE A 188 -17.70 -17.24 -11.82
CA PHE A 188 -17.47 -18.34 -10.87
C PHE A 188 -18.72 -18.58 -10.00
N PRO A 189 -19.84 -19.00 -10.58
CA PRO A 189 -21.12 -19.12 -9.85
C PRO A 189 -21.09 -20.19 -8.74
N ASP A 190 -20.26 -21.21 -8.90
CA ASP A 190 -20.13 -22.33 -7.95
C ASP A 190 -19.17 -22.05 -6.80
N VAL A 191 -18.46 -20.91 -6.82
CA VAL A 191 -17.53 -20.50 -5.77
C VAL A 191 -18.24 -19.53 -4.82
N SER A 192 -18.50 -19.97 -3.60
CA SER A 192 -19.24 -19.19 -2.60
C SER A 192 -18.43 -18.04 -1.97
N SER A 193 -17.11 -18.23 -1.84
CA SER A 193 -16.21 -17.26 -1.21
C SER A 193 -15.77 -16.17 -2.20
N PRO A 194 -16.05 -14.88 -1.93
CA PRO A 194 -15.52 -13.77 -2.74
C PRO A 194 -13.98 -13.80 -2.85
N LYS A 195 -13.28 -14.12 -1.77
CA LYS A 195 -11.81 -14.20 -1.74
C LYS A 195 -11.26 -15.32 -2.64
N GLU A 196 -11.95 -16.45 -2.72
CA GLU A 196 -11.57 -17.53 -3.64
C GLU A 196 -11.82 -17.15 -5.09
N ARG A 197 -12.90 -16.43 -5.40
CA ARG A 197 -13.15 -15.90 -6.75
C ARG A 197 -12.05 -14.93 -7.19
N GLU A 198 -11.62 -14.03 -6.31
CA GLU A 198 -10.49 -13.13 -6.56
C GLU A 198 -9.21 -13.90 -6.83
N TYR A 199 -8.92 -14.94 -6.05
CA TYR A 199 -7.76 -15.81 -6.26
C TYR A 199 -7.81 -16.50 -7.63
N TYR A 200 -8.94 -17.07 -8.02
CA TYR A 200 -9.08 -17.76 -9.32
C TYR A 200 -8.92 -16.82 -10.51
N ILE A 201 -9.48 -15.61 -10.45
CA ILE A 201 -9.29 -14.64 -11.53
C ILE A 201 -7.85 -14.18 -11.64
N CYS A 202 -7.15 -14.00 -10.52
CA CYS A 202 -5.72 -13.69 -10.51
C CYS A 202 -4.92 -14.78 -11.23
N LEU A 203 -5.16 -16.06 -10.95
CA LEU A 203 -4.49 -17.17 -11.63
C LEU A 203 -4.73 -17.17 -13.14
N LEU A 204 -5.94 -16.87 -13.59
CA LEU A 204 -6.28 -16.82 -15.02
C LEU A 204 -5.55 -15.70 -15.76
N TYR A 205 -5.32 -14.57 -15.11
CA TYR A 205 -4.65 -13.41 -15.73
C TYR A 205 -3.14 -13.45 -15.58
N THR A 206 -2.60 -13.96 -14.47
CA THR A 206 -1.15 -14.09 -14.26
C THR A 206 -0.56 -15.29 -15.00
N SER A 207 -1.31 -16.38 -15.20
CA SER A 207 -0.83 -17.55 -15.97
C SER A 207 -0.68 -17.30 -17.47
N ARG A 208 -1.16 -16.16 -17.99
CA ARG A 208 -0.92 -15.73 -19.37
C ARG A 208 0.37 -14.91 -19.55
N CYS A 209 1.07 -14.65 -18.45
CA CYS A 209 2.34 -13.92 -18.43
C CYS A 209 3.57 -14.84 -18.26
N VAL A 210 3.41 -16.15 -18.45
CA VAL A 210 4.49 -17.14 -18.46
C VAL A 210 4.68 -17.66 -19.88
#